data_7fe42f940176181913df0af8d6a3204e
#
_entry.id   7fe42f940176181913df0af8d6a3204e
#
_cell.length_a   1.000
_cell.length_b   1.000
_cell.length_c   1.000
_cell.angle_alpha   90.00
_cell.angle_beta   90.00
_cell.angle_gamma   90.00
#
_symmetry.space_group_name_H-M   'P 1'
#
loop_
_entity.id
_entity.type
_entity.pdbx_description
1 polymer ?
#
loop_
_entity_poly.entity_id
_entity_poly.type
_entity_poly.pdbx_seq_one_letter_code
_entity_poly.pdbx_strand_id
1 'polypeptide(L)'
;MAFFTIHPSPGLSQAQRRRVSRHGPPAVASPRPHRELLERAGFIEVTEIDYSAEFVAVAQGWIEQWDLHRAEMEAVWGKADFADRQRGRRGYLRVVEAGLMRRSLFTARRP
;
A
#
# COMPACT_ATOMS: atom_id res chain seq x y z
N MET A 1 -14.57 11.35 10.66
CA MET A 1 -14.00 10.05 10.21
C MET A 1 -12.54 10.25 9.83
N ALA A 2 -11.70 9.32 10.23
CA ALA A 2 -10.29 9.29 9.83
C ALA A 2 -9.87 7.84 9.63
N PHE A 3 -9.11 7.55 8.56
CA PHE A 3 -8.59 6.21 8.29
C PHE A 3 -7.34 6.26 7.43
N PHE A 4 -6.45 5.29 7.65
CA PHE A 4 -5.34 5.02 6.75
C PHE A 4 -5.76 4.02 5.69
N THR A 5 -5.29 4.20 4.49
CA THR A 5 -5.46 3.23 3.41
C THR A 5 -4.28 3.26 2.44
N ILE A 6 -4.11 2.16 1.76
CA ILE A 6 -3.17 2.02 0.66
C ILE A 6 -3.99 2.05 -0.62
N HIS A 7 -3.59 2.89 -1.56
CA HIS A 7 -4.35 3.09 -2.78
C HIS A 7 -3.45 3.46 -3.96
N PRO A 8 -3.90 3.21 -5.21
CA PRO A 8 -3.17 3.65 -6.39
C PRO A 8 -3.05 5.18 -6.42
N SER A 9 -1.92 5.67 -6.90
CA SER A 9 -1.74 7.10 -7.15
C SER A 9 -2.69 7.56 -8.27
N PRO A 10 -3.11 8.83 -8.28
CA PRO A 10 -3.93 9.35 -9.38
C PRO A 10 -3.14 9.46 -10.67
N GLY A 11 -3.85 9.45 -11.81
CA GLY A 11 -3.27 9.72 -13.11
C GLY A 11 -2.41 8.61 -13.70
N LEU A 12 -2.57 7.36 -13.24
CA LEU A 12 -1.79 6.24 -13.74
C LEU A 12 -2.23 5.81 -15.15
N SER A 13 -1.26 5.41 -15.97
CA SER A 13 -1.51 4.71 -17.22
C SER A 13 -2.08 3.32 -16.97
N GLN A 14 -2.64 2.70 -18.01
CA GLN A 14 -3.17 1.33 -17.92
C GLN A 14 -2.07 0.32 -17.55
N ALA A 15 -0.86 0.48 -18.10
CA ALA A 15 0.29 -0.36 -17.75
C ALA A 15 0.71 -0.20 -16.29
N GLN A 16 0.71 1.03 -15.78
CA GLN A 16 1.00 1.32 -14.37
C GLN A 16 -0.05 0.74 -13.44
N ARG A 17 -1.34 0.82 -13.80
CA ARG A 17 -2.43 0.20 -13.03
C ARG A 17 -2.27 -1.32 -12.96
N ARG A 18 -1.89 -1.98 -14.05
CA ARG A 18 -1.61 -3.42 -14.05
C ARG A 18 -0.44 -3.76 -13.13
N ARG A 19 0.61 -2.93 -13.12
CA ARG A 19 1.76 -3.12 -12.23
C ARG A 19 1.34 -3.00 -10.75
N VAL A 20 0.54 -2.02 -10.41
CA VAL A 20 -0.02 -1.85 -9.05
C VAL A 20 -0.85 -3.07 -8.65
N SER A 21 -1.74 -3.53 -9.52
CA SER A 21 -2.58 -4.71 -9.25
C SER A 21 -1.77 -5.98 -9.03
N ARG A 22 -0.64 -6.13 -9.74
CA ARG A 22 0.24 -7.29 -9.62
C ARG A 22 1.01 -7.32 -8.30
N HIS A 23 1.45 -6.17 -7.80
CA HIS A 23 2.35 -6.05 -6.64
C HIS A 23 1.69 -5.50 -5.39
N GLY A 24 0.51 -4.92 -5.50
CA GLY A 24 -0.23 -4.36 -4.38
C GLY A 24 -1.05 -5.38 -3.59
N PRO A 25 -1.61 -4.97 -2.46
CA PRO A 25 -2.53 -5.83 -1.71
C PRO A 25 -3.75 -6.22 -2.54
N PRO A 26 -4.38 -7.36 -2.25
CA PRO A 26 -5.66 -7.71 -2.87
C PRO A 26 -6.68 -6.61 -2.71
N ALA A 27 -7.48 -6.35 -3.73
CA ALA A 27 -8.55 -5.36 -3.73
C ALA A 27 -8.10 -3.90 -3.53
N VAL A 28 -6.81 -3.59 -3.77
CA VAL A 28 -6.34 -2.20 -3.76
C VAL A 28 -6.88 -1.37 -4.91
N ALA A 29 -7.31 -2.01 -5.97
CA ALA A 29 -7.86 -1.36 -7.16
C ALA A 29 -9.25 -0.77 -6.84
N SER A 30 -9.33 0.55 -6.72
CA SER A 30 -10.57 1.28 -6.64
C SER A 30 -10.86 1.92 -8.01
N PRO A 31 -12.10 1.89 -8.51
CA PRO A 31 -12.45 2.54 -9.77
C PRO A 31 -12.39 4.08 -9.68
N ARG A 32 -12.36 4.62 -8.47
CA ARG A 32 -12.37 6.06 -8.22
C ARG A 32 -11.40 6.43 -7.09
N PRO A 33 -10.84 7.66 -7.09
CA PRO A 33 -10.09 8.18 -5.96
C PRO A 33 -10.90 8.16 -4.67
N HIS A 34 -10.26 7.90 -3.55
CA HIS A 34 -10.94 7.85 -2.23
C HIS A 34 -11.61 9.17 -1.88
N ARG A 35 -11.01 10.30 -2.24
CA ARG A 35 -11.64 11.62 -2.05
C ARG A 35 -13.02 11.67 -2.72
N GLU A 36 -13.09 11.28 -3.98
CA GLU A 36 -14.35 11.28 -4.72
C GLU A 36 -15.39 10.34 -4.11
N LEU A 37 -14.96 9.17 -3.65
CA LEU A 37 -15.84 8.22 -2.98
C LEU A 37 -16.43 8.80 -1.70
N LEU A 38 -15.63 9.49 -0.90
CA LEU A 38 -16.07 10.13 0.33
C LEU A 38 -17.05 11.27 0.04
N GLU A 39 -16.75 12.13 -0.93
CA GLU A 39 -17.62 13.24 -1.33
C GLU A 39 -18.96 12.74 -1.86
N ARG A 40 -18.95 11.69 -2.67
CA ARG A 40 -20.18 11.05 -3.18
C ARG A 40 -21.01 10.40 -2.06
N ALA A 41 -20.35 9.94 -1.01
CA ALA A 41 -21.04 9.41 0.17
C ALA A 41 -21.60 10.51 1.09
N GLY A 42 -21.43 11.78 0.74
CA GLY A 42 -21.97 12.92 1.47
C GLY A 42 -21.04 13.51 2.52
N PHE A 43 -19.80 13.07 2.58
CA PHE A 43 -18.81 13.67 3.49
C PHE A 43 -18.28 14.99 2.93
N ILE A 44 -17.93 15.90 3.84
CA ILE A 44 -17.38 17.22 3.53
C ILE A 44 -16.02 17.40 4.18
N GLU A 45 -15.29 18.44 3.78
CA GLU A 45 -13.95 18.76 4.31
C GLU A 45 -13.01 17.56 4.21
N VAL A 46 -12.99 16.91 3.06
CA VAL A 46 -12.14 15.75 2.81
C VAL A 46 -10.70 16.20 2.65
N THR A 47 -9.81 15.67 3.49
CA THR A 47 -8.37 15.91 3.39
C THR A 47 -7.62 14.62 3.16
N GLU A 48 -6.46 14.70 2.53
CA GLU A 48 -5.53 13.60 2.36
C GLU A 48 -4.14 14.04 2.78
N ILE A 49 -3.50 13.24 3.63
CA ILE A 49 -2.09 13.40 3.99
C ILE A 49 -1.36 12.16 3.49
N ASP A 50 -0.36 12.36 2.63
CA ASP A 50 0.44 11.27 2.07
C ASP A 50 1.54 10.89 3.06
N TYR A 51 1.48 9.65 3.56
CA TYR A 51 2.47 9.06 4.47
C TYR A 51 3.34 8.01 3.77
N SER A 52 3.43 8.04 2.45
CA SER A 52 4.16 7.03 1.68
C SER A 52 5.65 6.96 2.03
N ALA A 53 6.30 8.10 2.26
CA ALA A 53 7.71 8.14 2.63
C ALA A 53 7.98 7.45 3.97
N GLU A 54 7.16 7.72 4.98
CA GLU A 54 7.23 7.09 6.29
C GLU A 54 6.93 5.60 6.20
N PHE A 55 5.97 5.23 5.37
CA PHE A 55 5.63 3.84 5.12
C PHE A 55 6.77 3.06 4.46
N VAL A 56 7.46 3.67 3.49
CA VAL A 56 8.64 3.06 2.85
C VAL A 56 9.71 2.73 3.89
N ALA A 57 10.01 3.66 4.79
CA ALA A 57 11.00 3.44 5.86
C ALA A 57 10.60 2.27 6.77
N VAL A 58 9.34 2.19 7.18
CA VAL A 58 8.81 1.09 8.01
C VAL A 58 8.88 -0.24 7.25
N ALA A 59 8.46 -0.26 6.00
CA ALA A 59 8.45 -1.47 5.17
C ALA A 59 9.86 -2.01 4.91
N GLN A 60 10.83 -1.14 4.68
CA GLN A 60 12.24 -1.51 4.58
C GLN A 60 12.71 -2.17 5.87
N GLY A 61 12.38 -1.59 7.02
CA GLY A 61 12.71 -2.17 8.33
C GLY A 61 12.12 -3.55 8.53
N TRP A 62 10.88 -3.79 8.11
CA TRP A 62 10.26 -5.12 8.18
C TRP A 62 10.99 -6.15 7.32
N ILE A 63 11.36 -5.79 6.09
CA ILE A 63 12.10 -6.67 5.19
C ILE A 63 13.46 -7.05 5.80
N GLU A 64 14.18 -6.08 6.34
CA GLU A 64 15.48 -6.28 6.99
C GLU A 64 15.36 -7.19 8.22
N GLN A 65 14.37 -6.96 9.08
CA GLN A 65 14.15 -7.78 10.27
C GLN A 65 13.75 -9.21 9.91
N TRP A 66 12.96 -9.40 8.87
CA TRP A 66 12.61 -10.74 8.41
C TRP A 66 13.80 -11.48 7.82
N ASP A 67 14.66 -10.80 7.08
CA ASP A 67 15.91 -11.40 6.59
C ASP A 67 16.84 -11.76 7.74
N LEU A 68 16.92 -10.93 8.79
CA LEU A 68 17.71 -11.20 9.97
C LEU A 68 17.20 -12.45 10.73
N HIS A 69 15.90 -12.64 10.78
CA HIS A 69 15.26 -13.78 11.45
C HIS A 69 14.84 -14.89 10.47
N ARG A 70 15.50 -15.00 9.33
CA ARG A 70 15.16 -15.93 8.25
C ARG A 70 15.00 -17.38 8.75
N ALA A 71 15.94 -17.89 9.52
CA ALA A 71 15.92 -19.27 9.97
C ALA A 71 14.66 -19.58 10.80
N GLU A 72 14.30 -18.68 11.70
CA GLU A 72 13.09 -18.82 12.54
C GLU A 72 11.82 -18.74 11.71
N MET A 73 11.76 -17.81 10.74
CA MET A 73 10.60 -17.64 9.87
C MET A 73 10.43 -18.82 8.91
N GLU A 74 11.52 -19.35 8.36
CA GLU A 74 11.49 -20.53 7.49
C GLU A 74 11.07 -21.79 8.27
N ALA A 75 11.38 -21.89 9.56
CA ALA A 75 10.94 -22.98 10.39
C ALA A 75 9.41 -23.00 10.56
N VAL A 76 8.78 -21.83 10.55
CA VAL A 76 7.31 -21.70 10.68
C VAL A 76 6.60 -21.86 9.35
N TRP A 77 7.08 -21.18 8.30
CA TRP A 77 6.40 -21.11 6.99
C TRP A 77 6.98 -22.02 5.91
N GLY A 78 8.20 -22.52 6.09
CA GLY A 78 8.96 -23.19 5.04
C GLY A 78 9.74 -22.19 4.17
N LYS A 79 10.80 -22.71 3.54
CA LYS A 79 11.72 -21.86 2.74
C LYS A 79 11.03 -21.22 1.54
N ALA A 80 10.20 -21.99 0.82
CA ALA A 80 9.52 -21.49 -0.37
C ALA A 80 8.51 -20.38 -0.03
N ASP A 81 7.71 -20.57 1.00
CA ASP A 81 6.70 -19.60 1.43
C ASP A 81 7.35 -18.31 1.95
N PHE A 82 8.41 -18.44 2.75
CA PHE A 82 9.19 -17.28 3.22
C PHE A 82 9.75 -16.47 2.03
N ALA A 83 10.36 -17.16 1.05
CA ALA A 83 10.91 -16.50 -0.13
C ALA A 83 9.84 -15.76 -0.95
N ASP A 84 8.67 -16.39 -1.12
CA ASP A 84 7.55 -15.78 -1.83
C ASP A 84 7.01 -14.54 -1.11
N ARG A 85 6.87 -14.60 0.20
CA ARG A 85 6.41 -13.47 1.01
C ARG A 85 7.39 -12.30 0.96
N GLN A 86 8.69 -12.56 1.05
CA GLN A 86 9.71 -11.51 0.93
C GLN A 86 9.77 -10.90 -0.47
N ARG A 87 9.61 -11.72 -1.50
CA ARG A 87 9.53 -11.23 -2.89
C ARG A 87 8.32 -10.33 -3.09
N GLY A 88 7.18 -10.72 -2.56
CA GLY A 88 5.95 -9.92 -2.60
C GLY A 88 6.11 -8.57 -1.91
N ARG A 89 6.74 -8.54 -0.74
CA ARG A 89 7.00 -7.30 0.00
C ARG A 89 7.96 -6.38 -0.74
N ARG A 90 9.02 -6.92 -1.32
CA ARG A 90 9.96 -6.11 -2.12
C ARG A 90 9.31 -5.54 -3.36
N GLY A 91 8.46 -6.33 -4.03
CA GLY A 91 7.69 -5.88 -5.17
C GLY A 91 6.73 -4.75 -4.81
N TYR A 92 6.00 -4.90 -3.74
CA TYR A 92 5.11 -3.89 -3.20
C TYR A 92 5.86 -2.60 -2.84
N LEU A 93 6.97 -2.72 -2.12
CA LEU A 93 7.80 -1.57 -1.75
C LEU A 93 8.28 -0.79 -2.98
N ARG A 94 8.72 -1.49 -4.03
CA ARG A 94 9.14 -0.84 -5.29
C ARG A 94 8.03 -0.04 -5.95
N VAL A 95 6.79 -0.53 -5.91
CA VAL A 95 5.64 0.20 -6.47
C VAL A 95 5.36 1.47 -5.70
N VAL A 96 5.48 1.43 -4.36
CA VAL A 96 5.32 2.62 -3.52
C VAL A 96 6.46 3.60 -3.75
N GLU A 97 7.71 3.14 -3.79
CA GLU A 97 8.89 3.98 -4.06
C GLU A 97 8.82 4.64 -5.44
N ALA A 98 8.25 3.96 -6.43
CA ALA A 98 8.04 4.49 -7.76
C ALA A 98 6.91 5.53 -7.84
N GLY A 99 6.19 5.77 -6.74
CA GLY A 99 5.09 6.73 -6.69
C GLY A 99 3.79 6.23 -7.32
N LEU A 100 3.69 4.93 -7.61
CA LEU A 100 2.49 4.35 -8.24
C LEU A 100 1.41 3.99 -7.24
N MET A 101 1.78 3.87 -5.97
CA MET A 101 0.88 3.53 -4.88
C MET A 101 1.21 4.39 -3.67
N ARG A 102 0.20 4.80 -2.94
CA ARG A 102 0.33 5.65 -1.75
C ARG A 102 -0.24 4.98 -0.52
N ARG A 103 0.33 5.34 0.63
CA ARG A 103 -0.32 5.15 1.92
C ARG A 103 -0.69 6.52 2.46
N SER A 104 -1.98 6.76 2.61
CA SER A 104 -2.50 8.08 3.00
C SER A 104 -3.43 8.00 4.19
N LEU A 105 -3.45 9.07 4.98
CA LEU A 105 -4.47 9.34 5.98
C LEU A 105 -5.55 10.22 5.33
N PHE A 106 -6.77 9.71 5.30
CA PHE A 106 -7.94 10.49 4.90
C PHE A 106 -8.70 10.92 6.13
N THR A 107 -9.11 12.17 6.14
CA THR A 107 -10.05 12.69 7.12
C THR A 107 -11.24 13.32 6.42
N ALA A 108 -12.42 13.19 7.01
CA ALA A 108 -13.64 13.76 6.45
C ALA A 108 -14.63 14.01 7.58
N ARG A 109 -15.51 14.99 7.38
CA ARG A 109 -16.55 15.35 8.34
C ARG A 109 -17.93 15.03 7.79
N ARG A 110 -18.84 14.56 8.65
CA ARG A 110 -20.26 14.50 8.32
C ARG A 110 -20.83 15.92 8.35
N PRO A 111 -21.67 16.28 7.41
CA PRO A 111 -22.34 17.59 7.43
C PRO A 111 -23.30 17.72 8.61
#